data_76f6cdbb7f69b93e8b4442be2064a442
#
_entry.id   76f6cdbb7f69b93e8b4442be2064a442
#
_cell.length_a   1.000
_cell.length_b   1.000
_cell.length_c   1.000
_cell.angle_alpha   90.00
_cell.angle_beta   90.00
_cell.angle_gamma   90.00
#
_symmetry.space_group_name_H-M   'P 1'
#
loop_
_entity.id
_entity.type
_entity.pdbx_description
1 polymer ?
#
loop_
_entity_poly.entity_id
_entity_poly.type
_entity_poly.pdbx_seq_one_letter_code
_entity_poly.pdbx_strand_id
1 'polypeptide(L)'
;MMLKKKIPLIDQHDKHGFWGGKFGGSYIPETLRKPIDDLTIKFEKLRKDKKFLAERDYYYNNWVHNGPTPFIKLNNLTYHLGGAQIYAKVVSAARGGAHKIYGAITAAMLCKRMGKRHLISDTGAGYNGKMFSIAAKHFGLKCTIFMGHKDYLRQKPNVDAMKKNGAEIVQVYTGSQTLVDAVSEVMRFWVANHEKVHLGVGSTVSANIFVKICGWSTAQISRELKKQMIDEFGKIPKKVKLLNCVGGGSSAYGMWSEFMDFDKRQVSFEGVEAGGPQNSKKHAAPLSNNSKIGVLHGAAQMVCQDKFGQISETESISAGLDYPGVSPLHCFLKETGRANYVSQTDEDALNAYKLIRKLENKINPSLEPSHAFARAISIAPKLSKDTVIIAVSYTHLTLPTTVIV
;
A
#
# COMPACT_ATOMS: atom_id res chain seq x y z
N MET A 1 26.02 -25.34 12.43
CA MET A 1 26.04 -23.87 12.27
C MET A 1 24.59 -23.38 12.20
N MET A 2 24.03 -22.85 13.30
CA MET A 2 22.66 -22.32 13.30
C MET A 2 22.62 -21.11 12.34
N LEU A 3 21.81 -21.21 11.29
CA LEU A 3 21.53 -20.09 10.40
C LEU A 3 20.96 -18.93 11.23
N LYS A 4 21.68 -17.84 11.35
CA LYS A 4 21.16 -16.62 11.99
C LYS A 4 19.87 -16.24 11.29
N LYS A 5 18.76 -16.23 12.05
CA LYS A 5 17.42 -15.85 11.54
C LYS A 5 17.54 -14.44 10.95
N LYS A 6 17.34 -14.30 9.65
CA LYS A 6 17.42 -13.00 8.98
C LYS A 6 16.37 -12.05 9.57
N ILE A 7 16.77 -10.82 9.82
CA ILE A 7 15.90 -9.77 10.36
C ILE A 7 14.98 -9.29 9.24
N PRO A 8 13.64 -9.30 9.41
CA PRO A 8 12.72 -8.75 8.41
C PRO A 8 13.04 -7.29 8.07
N LEU A 9 12.81 -6.86 6.84
CA LEU A 9 13.12 -5.50 6.38
C LEU A 9 12.50 -4.42 7.28
N ILE A 10 11.29 -4.61 7.76
CA ILE A 10 10.61 -3.67 8.68
C ILE A 10 11.34 -3.47 10.02
N ASP A 11 12.25 -4.37 10.37
CA ASP A 11 13.05 -4.34 11.59
C ASP A 11 14.53 -3.98 11.33
N GLN A 12 14.94 -3.77 10.06
CA GLN A 12 16.31 -3.39 9.68
C GLN A 12 16.55 -1.89 9.80
N HIS A 13 15.95 -1.23 10.77
CA HIS A 13 16.18 0.19 11.07
C HIS A 13 17.10 0.33 12.29
N ASP A 14 17.74 1.47 12.42
CA ASP A 14 18.52 1.82 13.60
C ASP A 14 17.62 2.15 14.82
N LYS A 15 18.24 2.49 15.96
CA LYS A 15 17.50 2.84 17.19
C LYS A 15 16.61 4.09 17.07
N HIS A 16 16.87 4.93 16.08
CA HIS A 16 16.07 6.13 15.78
C HIS A 16 14.99 5.90 14.73
N GLY A 17 14.88 4.66 14.20
CA GLY A 17 13.86 4.27 13.22
C GLY A 17 14.24 4.57 11.77
N PHE A 18 15.53 4.73 11.45
CA PHE A 18 15.99 4.99 10.09
C PHE A 18 16.49 3.71 9.42
N TRP A 19 15.99 3.42 8.22
CA TRP A 19 16.54 2.44 7.30
C TRP A 19 17.72 3.05 6.54
N GLY A 20 18.88 2.37 6.56
CA GLY A 20 20.10 2.87 5.94
C GLY A 20 20.60 4.20 6.53
N GLY A 21 20.18 4.55 7.74
CA GLY A 21 20.54 5.80 8.40
C GLY A 21 19.94 7.08 7.78
N LYS A 22 19.07 6.94 6.76
CA LYS A 22 18.56 8.10 5.98
C LYS A 22 17.05 8.16 5.88
N PHE A 23 16.36 7.01 5.74
CA PHE A 23 14.94 6.95 5.43
C PHE A 23 14.14 6.50 6.64
N GLY A 24 13.02 7.17 6.93
CA GLY A 24 12.18 6.85 8.07
C GLY A 24 12.31 7.85 9.21
N GLY A 25 12.60 7.33 10.40
CA GLY A 25 12.63 8.12 11.62
C GLY A 25 11.24 8.43 12.14
N SER A 26 11.16 9.42 13.02
CA SER A 26 9.91 9.86 13.65
C SER A 26 9.95 11.37 13.86
N TYR A 27 9.62 12.11 12.82
CA TYR A 27 9.53 13.57 12.81
C TYR A 27 8.11 14.00 13.23
N ILE A 28 7.88 13.98 14.52
CA ILE A 28 6.57 14.20 15.13
C ILE A 28 6.67 15.33 16.18
N PRO A 29 5.56 16.03 16.48
CA PRO A 29 5.49 16.94 17.62
C PRO A 29 5.86 16.23 18.92
N GLU A 30 6.50 16.93 19.85
CA GLU A 30 6.93 16.40 21.15
C GLU A 30 5.77 15.79 21.93
N THR A 31 4.58 16.38 21.84
CA THR A 31 3.35 15.91 22.46
C THR A 31 2.89 14.51 21.99
N LEU A 32 3.36 14.07 20.82
CA LEU A 32 3.08 12.71 20.30
C LEU A 32 4.18 11.69 20.64
N ARG A 33 5.28 12.10 21.28
CA ARG A 33 6.37 11.17 21.61
C ARG A 33 5.86 10.00 22.45
N LYS A 34 5.23 10.32 23.60
CA LYS A 34 4.70 9.29 24.49
C LYS A 34 3.63 8.40 23.82
N PRO A 35 2.61 8.91 23.12
CA PRO A 35 1.67 8.07 22.39
C PRO A 35 2.32 7.11 21.38
N ILE A 36 3.36 7.55 20.68
CA ILE A 36 4.09 6.71 19.71
C ILE A 36 4.94 5.65 20.42
N ASP A 37 5.60 6.00 21.52
CA ASP A 37 6.39 5.05 22.30
C ASP A 37 5.48 3.98 22.93
N ASP A 38 4.33 4.37 23.50
CA ASP A 38 3.33 3.45 24.03
C ASP A 38 2.80 2.50 22.95
N LEU A 39 2.49 3.02 21.76
CA LEU A 39 2.08 2.21 20.61
C LEU A 39 3.19 1.25 20.16
N THR A 40 4.44 1.73 20.13
CA THR A 40 5.60 0.94 19.72
C THR A 40 5.81 -0.24 20.68
N ILE A 41 5.85 0.03 21.98
CA ILE A 41 6.00 -1.01 23.01
C ILE A 41 4.86 -2.02 22.91
N LYS A 42 3.63 -1.55 22.78
CA LYS A 42 2.45 -2.41 22.69
C LYS A 42 2.48 -3.29 21.44
N PHE A 43 2.78 -2.72 20.27
CA PHE A 43 2.87 -3.45 19.01
C PHE A 43 3.99 -4.49 19.05
N GLU A 44 5.21 -4.12 19.50
CA GLU A 44 6.34 -5.04 19.59
C GLU A 44 6.07 -6.24 20.50
N LYS A 45 5.29 -6.06 21.57
CA LYS A 45 4.81 -7.15 22.42
C LYS A 45 3.76 -8.00 21.70
N LEU A 46 2.73 -7.38 21.11
CA LEU A 46 1.58 -8.08 20.54
C LEU A 46 1.96 -8.87 19.28
N ARG A 47 2.82 -8.34 18.40
CA ARG A 47 3.24 -9.07 17.20
C ARG A 47 4.05 -10.36 17.47
N LYS A 48 4.41 -10.61 18.75
CA LYS A 48 5.06 -11.85 19.21
C LYS A 48 4.12 -12.70 20.07
N ASP A 49 2.98 -12.17 20.44
CA ASP A 49 2.00 -12.86 21.30
C ASP A 49 1.20 -13.89 20.51
N LYS A 50 1.26 -15.17 20.93
CA LYS A 50 0.60 -16.27 20.22
C LYS A 50 -0.91 -16.11 20.10
N LYS A 51 -1.57 -15.54 21.14
CA LYS A 51 -3.03 -15.34 21.12
C LYS A 51 -3.40 -14.22 20.14
N PHE A 52 -2.64 -13.14 20.12
CA PHE A 52 -2.85 -12.04 19.17
C PHE A 52 -2.59 -12.49 17.73
N LEU A 53 -1.57 -13.30 17.49
CA LEU A 53 -1.27 -13.87 16.18
C LEU A 53 -2.39 -14.81 15.70
N ALA A 54 -2.88 -15.69 16.56
CA ALA A 54 -4.00 -16.59 16.25
C ALA A 54 -5.29 -15.81 15.92
N GLU A 55 -5.59 -14.75 16.70
CA GLU A 55 -6.73 -13.87 16.44
C GLU A 55 -6.59 -13.15 15.09
N ARG A 56 -5.41 -12.57 14.81
CA ARG A 56 -5.10 -11.97 13.50
C ARG A 56 -5.31 -12.96 12.35
N ASP A 57 -4.74 -14.16 12.47
CA ASP A 57 -4.80 -15.18 11.42
C ASP A 57 -6.24 -15.66 11.21
N TYR A 58 -7.03 -15.76 12.27
CA TYR A 58 -8.46 -16.03 12.16
C TYR A 58 -9.17 -14.96 11.33
N TYR A 59 -8.98 -13.65 11.64
CA TYR A 59 -9.60 -12.59 10.86
C TYR A 59 -9.10 -12.54 9.43
N TYR A 60 -7.81 -12.73 9.20
CA TYR A 60 -7.24 -12.69 7.86
C TYR A 60 -7.76 -13.82 6.98
N ASN A 61 -7.85 -15.05 7.50
CA ASN A 61 -8.20 -16.23 6.71
C ASN A 61 -9.71 -16.54 6.65
N ASN A 62 -10.53 -15.95 7.52
CA ASN A 62 -11.95 -16.26 7.59
C ASN A 62 -12.87 -15.05 7.42
N TRP A 63 -12.39 -13.86 7.79
CA TRP A 63 -13.21 -12.65 7.72
C TRP A 63 -12.78 -11.69 6.60
N VAL A 64 -11.48 -11.51 6.39
CA VAL A 64 -10.96 -10.67 5.28
C VAL A 64 -11.20 -11.38 3.95
N HIS A 65 -10.96 -12.66 3.89
CA HIS A 65 -11.30 -13.53 2.77
C HIS A 65 -11.57 -14.95 3.30
N ASN A 66 -12.13 -15.80 2.45
CA ASN A 66 -12.31 -17.22 2.77
C ASN A 66 -11.20 -18.02 2.07
N GLY A 67 -10.15 -18.32 2.79
CA GLY A 67 -8.92 -18.89 2.25
C GLY A 67 -7.98 -17.83 1.65
N PRO A 68 -6.87 -18.22 0.99
CA PRO A 68 -5.92 -17.27 0.41
C PRO A 68 -6.52 -16.53 -0.78
N THR A 69 -6.17 -15.27 -0.96
CA THR A 69 -6.56 -14.52 -2.16
C THR A 69 -6.00 -15.19 -3.43
N PRO A 70 -6.74 -15.24 -4.55
CA PRO A 70 -6.36 -16.08 -5.70
C PRO A 70 -5.01 -15.70 -6.32
N PHE A 71 -4.32 -16.71 -6.83
CA PHE A 71 -3.15 -16.61 -7.67
C PHE A 71 -3.50 -17.25 -9.02
N ILE A 72 -3.56 -16.44 -10.09
CA ILE A 72 -4.19 -16.83 -11.36
C ILE A 72 -3.23 -16.59 -12.51
N LYS A 73 -3.04 -17.61 -13.38
CA LYS A 73 -2.36 -17.45 -14.66
C LYS A 73 -3.25 -16.68 -15.64
N LEU A 74 -2.71 -15.64 -16.26
CA LEU A 74 -3.37 -14.86 -17.29
C LEU A 74 -3.02 -15.46 -18.67
N ASN A 75 -3.75 -16.49 -19.04
CA ASN A 75 -3.43 -17.30 -20.24
C ASN A 75 -3.60 -16.52 -21.52
N ASN A 76 -4.71 -15.77 -21.67
CA ASN A 76 -4.99 -15.01 -22.88
C ASN A 76 -4.00 -13.88 -23.06
N LEU A 77 -3.68 -13.15 -21.98
CA LEU A 77 -2.68 -12.10 -22.02
C LEU A 77 -1.29 -12.66 -22.32
N THR A 78 -0.90 -13.78 -21.69
CA THR A 78 0.38 -14.46 -21.97
C THR A 78 0.48 -14.87 -23.43
N TYR A 79 -0.57 -15.48 -23.98
CA TYR A 79 -0.61 -15.88 -25.39
C TYR A 79 -0.55 -14.70 -26.34
N HIS A 80 -1.34 -13.66 -26.05
CA HIS A 80 -1.40 -12.43 -26.87
C HIS A 80 -0.06 -11.71 -26.98
N LEU A 81 0.69 -11.65 -25.89
CA LEU A 81 1.98 -10.93 -25.83
C LEU A 81 3.17 -11.79 -26.25
N GLY A 82 3.10 -13.10 -26.02
CA GLY A 82 4.27 -13.97 -26.12
C GLY A 82 5.29 -13.71 -24.98
N GLY A 83 6.45 -14.41 -25.04
CA GLY A 83 7.53 -14.22 -24.05
C GLY A 83 7.20 -14.76 -22.66
N ALA A 84 7.39 -13.97 -21.61
CA ALA A 84 7.21 -14.38 -20.21
C ALA A 84 5.78 -14.76 -19.87
N GLN A 85 5.63 -15.71 -18.95
CA GLN A 85 4.33 -16.09 -18.38
C GLN A 85 3.84 -15.01 -17.42
N ILE A 86 2.57 -14.63 -17.50
CA ILE A 86 1.99 -13.57 -16.67
C ILE A 86 0.96 -14.18 -15.71
N TYR A 87 1.11 -13.85 -14.43
CA TYR A 87 0.21 -14.23 -13.35
C TYR A 87 -0.29 -12.99 -12.62
N ALA A 88 -1.47 -13.10 -12.01
CA ALA A 88 -2.03 -12.08 -11.14
C ALA A 88 -2.18 -12.62 -9.71
N LYS A 89 -1.72 -11.86 -8.71
CA LYS A 89 -2.12 -12.03 -7.31
C LYS A 89 -3.36 -11.17 -7.07
N VAL A 90 -4.53 -11.80 -6.93
CA VAL A 90 -5.84 -11.15 -7.00
C VAL A 90 -6.30 -10.72 -5.60
N VAL A 91 -5.74 -9.66 -5.09
CA VAL A 91 -6.04 -9.12 -3.74
C VAL A 91 -7.44 -8.46 -3.69
N SER A 92 -8.08 -8.25 -4.84
CA SER A 92 -9.49 -7.81 -4.90
C SER A 92 -10.48 -8.81 -4.30
N ALA A 93 -10.10 -10.07 -4.14
CA ALA A 93 -10.89 -11.06 -3.42
C ALA A 93 -10.96 -10.79 -1.89
N ALA A 94 -10.06 -9.98 -1.36
CA ALA A 94 -10.15 -9.55 0.04
C ALA A 94 -11.34 -8.61 0.25
N ARG A 95 -11.94 -8.66 1.44
CA ARG A 95 -13.07 -7.80 1.82
C ARG A 95 -12.77 -6.34 1.53
N GLY A 96 -13.66 -5.70 0.79
CA GLY A 96 -13.52 -4.33 0.34
C GLY A 96 -12.69 -4.18 -0.94
N GLY A 97 -12.08 -5.23 -1.48
CA GLY A 97 -11.48 -5.23 -2.83
C GLY A 97 -9.99 -4.91 -2.91
N ALA A 98 -9.26 -4.71 -1.80
CA ALA A 98 -7.82 -4.48 -1.82
C ALA A 98 -7.12 -4.70 -0.47
N HIS A 99 -5.80 -4.56 -0.47
CA HIS A 99 -4.86 -4.86 0.62
C HIS A 99 -5.01 -4.02 1.90
N LYS A 100 -5.61 -2.85 1.84
CA LYS A 100 -5.70 -1.93 3.00
C LYS A 100 -6.51 -2.50 4.16
N ILE A 101 -7.37 -3.49 3.90
CA ILE A 101 -8.15 -4.16 4.94
C ILE A 101 -7.27 -4.87 5.99
N TYR A 102 -6.11 -5.42 5.60
CA TYR A 102 -5.18 -6.06 6.55
C TYR A 102 -4.67 -5.06 7.59
N GLY A 103 -4.26 -3.86 7.16
CA GLY A 103 -3.86 -2.78 8.04
C GLY A 103 -5.00 -2.27 8.92
N ALA A 104 -6.20 -2.11 8.36
CA ALA A 104 -7.37 -1.64 9.07
C ALA A 104 -7.80 -2.60 10.21
N ILE A 105 -7.79 -3.93 9.95
CA ILE A 105 -8.05 -4.96 10.97
C ILE A 105 -7.01 -4.88 12.08
N THR A 106 -5.72 -4.84 11.72
CA THR A 106 -4.65 -4.74 12.72
C THR A 106 -4.79 -3.48 13.57
N ALA A 107 -5.09 -2.32 12.97
CA ALA A 107 -5.30 -1.08 13.69
C ALA A 107 -6.51 -1.16 14.65
N ALA A 108 -7.63 -1.79 14.23
CA ALA A 108 -8.79 -1.99 15.08
C ALA A 108 -8.47 -2.93 16.26
N MET A 109 -7.73 -4.02 16.02
CA MET A 109 -7.26 -4.92 17.09
C MET A 109 -6.34 -4.19 18.07
N LEU A 110 -5.38 -3.37 17.57
CA LEU A 110 -4.50 -2.56 18.41
C LEU A 110 -5.30 -1.53 19.23
N CYS A 111 -6.27 -0.84 18.63
CA CYS A 111 -7.17 0.10 19.30
C CYS A 111 -7.80 -0.56 20.54
N LYS A 112 -8.39 -1.74 20.39
CA LYS A 112 -8.98 -2.51 21.51
C LYS A 112 -7.94 -2.95 22.54
N ARG A 113 -6.77 -3.44 22.10
CA ARG A 113 -5.70 -3.90 22.99
C ARG A 113 -5.02 -2.75 23.76
N MET A 114 -5.17 -1.52 23.29
CA MET A 114 -4.76 -0.30 23.99
C MET A 114 -5.87 0.28 24.88
N GLY A 115 -7.02 -0.40 25.04
CA GLY A 115 -8.14 0.05 25.85
C GLY A 115 -8.94 1.20 25.23
N LYS A 116 -8.70 1.53 23.95
CA LYS A 116 -9.39 2.61 23.25
C LYS A 116 -10.62 2.10 22.52
N ARG A 117 -11.59 2.98 22.30
CA ARG A 117 -12.87 2.66 21.63
C ARG A 117 -13.15 3.53 20.41
N HIS A 118 -12.20 4.37 20.03
CA HIS A 118 -12.34 5.28 18.90
C HIS A 118 -11.14 5.16 17.95
N LEU A 119 -11.40 4.68 16.76
CA LEU A 119 -10.42 4.54 15.68
C LEU A 119 -10.53 5.75 14.74
N ILE A 120 -9.42 6.43 14.49
CA ILE A 120 -9.35 7.54 13.54
C ILE A 120 -8.37 7.22 12.41
N SER A 121 -8.63 7.75 11.22
CA SER A 121 -7.75 7.61 10.06
C SER A 121 -8.01 8.73 9.06
N ASP A 122 -7.13 8.84 8.07
CA ASP A 122 -7.26 9.73 6.92
C ASP A 122 -7.66 8.95 5.66
N THR A 123 -8.10 9.68 4.65
CA THR A 123 -8.31 9.13 3.32
C THR A 123 -8.29 10.22 2.24
N GLY A 124 -7.73 9.92 1.05
CA GLY A 124 -7.86 10.73 -0.15
C GLY A 124 -8.92 10.12 -1.08
N ALA A 125 -8.58 9.08 -1.83
CA ALA A 125 -9.51 8.37 -2.71
C ALA A 125 -10.71 7.69 -2.00
N GLY A 126 -10.86 7.85 -0.68
CA GLY A 126 -11.94 7.26 0.11
C GLY A 126 -11.72 5.79 0.46
N TYR A 127 -10.80 5.12 -0.21
CA TYR A 127 -10.64 3.68 -0.08
C TYR A 127 -10.06 3.28 1.29
N ASN A 128 -9.06 4.01 1.77
CA ASN A 128 -8.50 3.79 3.10
C ASN A 128 -9.57 3.95 4.18
N GLY A 129 -10.31 5.06 4.15
CA GLY A 129 -11.41 5.33 5.08
C GLY A 129 -12.48 4.25 5.04
N LYS A 130 -12.84 3.75 3.84
CA LYS A 130 -13.79 2.64 3.70
C LYS A 130 -13.31 1.39 4.44
N MET A 131 -12.02 1.01 4.32
CA MET A 131 -11.50 -0.17 5.02
C MET A 131 -11.48 0.02 6.53
N PHE A 132 -11.09 1.20 6.99
CA PHE A 132 -11.10 1.54 8.42
C PHE A 132 -12.53 1.56 8.99
N SER A 133 -13.51 2.10 8.25
CA SER A 133 -14.92 2.08 8.66
C SER A 133 -15.50 0.66 8.75
N ILE A 134 -15.14 -0.23 7.81
CA ILE A 134 -15.53 -1.64 7.83
C ILE A 134 -14.93 -2.34 9.06
N ALA A 135 -13.63 -2.14 9.32
CA ALA A 135 -12.96 -2.74 10.46
C ALA A 135 -13.54 -2.20 11.79
N ALA A 136 -13.72 -0.89 11.92
CA ALA A 136 -14.28 -0.27 13.12
C ALA A 136 -15.68 -0.80 13.43
N LYS A 137 -16.56 -0.88 12.42
CA LYS A 137 -17.91 -1.47 12.56
C LYS A 137 -17.85 -2.91 13.08
N HIS A 138 -16.97 -3.73 12.50
CA HIS A 138 -16.80 -5.13 12.91
C HIS A 138 -16.37 -5.26 14.37
N PHE A 139 -15.44 -4.40 14.82
CA PHE A 139 -14.92 -4.43 16.19
C PHE A 139 -15.74 -3.62 17.20
N GLY A 140 -16.87 -3.01 16.80
CA GLY A 140 -17.72 -2.18 17.67
C GLY A 140 -17.01 -0.90 18.12
N LEU A 141 -16.18 -0.30 17.27
CA LEU A 141 -15.44 0.93 17.54
C LEU A 141 -16.14 2.14 16.92
N LYS A 142 -16.11 3.29 17.59
CA LYS A 142 -16.37 4.57 16.93
C LYS A 142 -15.32 4.79 15.86
N CYS A 143 -15.71 5.38 14.72
CA CYS A 143 -14.81 5.65 13.60
C CYS A 143 -14.97 7.10 13.13
N THR A 144 -13.85 7.83 13.03
CA THR A 144 -13.82 9.16 12.40
C THR A 144 -12.76 9.16 11.30
N ILE A 145 -13.14 9.56 10.09
CA ILE A 145 -12.28 9.61 8.91
C ILE A 145 -12.11 11.06 8.47
N PHE A 146 -10.86 11.50 8.35
CA PHE A 146 -10.51 12.82 7.85
C PHE A 146 -10.30 12.76 6.33
N MET A 147 -10.93 13.66 5.60
CA MET A 147 -10.91 13.68 4.14
C MET A 147 -10.91 15.10 3.60
N GLY A 148 -10.02 15.41 2.67
CA GLY A 148 -10.01 16.71 2.01
C GLY A 148 -11.33 16.98 1.31
N HIS A 149 -11.81 18.25 1.34
CA HIS A 149 -13.12 18.61 0.78
C HIS A 149 -13.22 18.32 -0.73
N LYS A 150 -12.16 18.58 -1.50
CA LYS A 150 -12.12 18.23 -2.92
C LYS A 150 -12.25 16.73 -3.14
N ASP A 151 -11.55 15.92 -2.32
CA ASP A 151 -11.62 14.46 -2.39
C ASP A 151 -13.01 13.96 -1.97
N TYR A 152 -13.60 14.56 -0.94
CA TYR A 152 -14.96 14.24 -0.49
C TYR A 152 -15.99 14.39 -1.62
N LEU A 153 -15.90 15.47 -2.39
CA LEU A 153 -16.80 15.70 -3.52
C LEU A 153 -16.57 14.71 -4.67
N ARG A 154 -15.30 14.45 -5.01
CA ARG A 154 -14.93 13.54 -6.11
C ARG A 154 -15.25 12.07 -5.81
N GLN A 155 -15.22 11.67 -4.54
CA GLN A 155 -15.28 10.28 -4.11
C GLN A 155 -16.58 9.93 -3.38
N LYS A 156 -17.68 10.53 -3.77
CA LYS A 156 -19.01 10.41 -3.15
C LYS A 156 -19.43 8.95 -2.86
N PRO A 157 -19.25 7.96 -3.77
CA PRO A 157 -19.62 6.58 -3.50
C PRO A 157 -18.86 5.97 -2.31
N ASN A 158 -17.58 6.32 -2.12
CA ASN A 158 -16.80 5.86 -0.97
C ASN A 158 -17.23 6.57 0.32
N VAL A 159 -17.55 7.87 0.25
CA VAL A 159 -18.11 8.64 1.37
C VAL A 159 -19.40 7.99 1.88
N ASP A 160 -20.31 7.66 0.97
CA ASP A 160 -21.58 7.03 1.30
C ASP A 160 -21.37 5.63 1.91
N ALA A 161 -20.42 4.86 1.37
CA ALA A 161 -20.05 3.57 1.95
C ALA A 161 -19.47 3.69 3.36
N MET A 162 -18.62 4.68 3.64
CA MET A 162 -18.10 4.96 4.98
C MET A 162 -19.21 5.33 5.96
N LYS A 163 -20.12 6.22 5.56
CA LYS A 163 -21.30 6.60 6.36
C LYS A 163 -22.21 5.42 6.66
N LYS A 164 -22.46 4.55 5.65
CA LYS A 164 -23.23 3.31 5.83
C LYS A 164 -22.59 2.34 6.84
N ASN A 165 -21.27 2.39 6.97
CA ASN A 165 -20.54 1.64 8.00
C ASN A 165 -20.56 2.32 9.38
N GLY A 166 -21.15 3.51 9.52
CA GLY A 166 -21.25 4.26 10.78
C GLY A 166 -20.04 5.17 11.05
N ALA A 167 -19.20 5.46 10.04
CA ALA A 167 -18.12 6.39 10.21
C ALA A 167 -18.58 7.85 10.11
N GLU A 168 -18.06 8.68 11.01
CA GLU A 168 -18.10 10.14 10.91
C GLU A 168 -17.03 10.61 9.92
N ILE A 169 -17.38 11.54 9.02
CA ILE A 169 -16.45 12.10 8.04
C ILE A 169 -16.20 13.56 8.36
N VAL A 170 -14.95 13.87 8.70
CA VAL A 170 -14.49 15.25 8.90
C VAL A 170 -13.91 15.75 7.59
N GLN A 171 -14.56 16.76 7.00
CA GLN A 171 -14.08 17.41 5.78
C GLN A 171 -13.04 18.46 6.12
N VAL A 172 -11.89 18.40 5.44
CA VAL A 172 -10.76 19.31 5.64
C VAL A 172 -10.77 20.36 4.54
N TYR A 173 -10.91 21.62 4.94
CA TYR A 173 -11.01 22.79 4.03
C TYR A 173 -9.71 23.58 3.92
N THR A 174 -8.67 23.20 4.65
CA THR A 174 -7.37 23.89 4.62
C THR A 174 -6.50 23.40 3.47
N GLY A 175 -5.53 24.19 3.07
CA GLY A 175 -4.50 23.86 2.07
C GLY A 175 -5.07 23.47 0.71
N SER A 176 -4.56 22.41 0.13
CA SER A 176 -5.01 21.85 -1.16
C SER A 176 -6.38 21.18 -1.09
N GLN A 177 -6.90 20.93 0.11
CA GLN A 177 -8.13 20.19 0.38
C GLN A 177 -8.13 18.75 -0.16
N THR A 178 -6.95 18.13 -0.13
CA THR A 178 -6.70 16.75 -0.57
C THR A 178 -6.12 15.87 0.54
N LEU A 179 -5.64 14.68 0.20
CA LEU A 179 -5.05 13.72 1.14
C LEU A 179 -3.95 14.31 2.03
N VAL A 180 -3.08 15.19 1.49
CA VAL A 180 -1.98 15.78 2.26
C VAL A 180 -2.50 16.55 3.47
N ASP A 181 -3.56 17.34 3.28
CA ASP A 181 -4.17 18.13 4.36
C ASP A 181 -4.99 17.26 5.32
N ALA A 182 -5.64 16.22 4.79
CA ALA A 182 -6.36 15.25 5.62
C ALA A 182 -5.42 14.52 6.60
N VAL A 183 -4.22 14.12 6.14
CA VAL A 183 -3.19 13.53 7.01
C VAL A 183 -2.71 14.53 8.06
N SER A 184 -2.47 15.78 7.67
CA SER A 184 -2.06 16.82 8.61
C SER A 184 -3.12 17.08 9.68
N GLU A 185 -4.40 17.08 9.30
CA GLU A 185 -5.50 17.36 10.24
C GLU A 185 -5.76 16.17 11.18
N VAL A 186 -5.73 14.94 10.71
CA VAL A 186 -5.88 13.78 11.59
C VAL A 186 -4.75 13.71 12.63
N MET A 187 -3.53 14.13 12.25
CA MET A 187 -2.41 14.22 13.18
C MET A 187 -2.66 15.28 14.26
N ARG A 188 -3.14 16.49 13.89
CA ARG A 188 -3.52 17.54 14.84
C ARG A 188 -4.63 17.06 15.80
N PHE A 189 -5.65 16.42 15.26
CA PHE A 189 -6.71 15.85 16.07
C PHE A 189 -6.19 14.78 17.03
N TRP A 190 -5.25 13.95 16.58
CA TRP A 190 -4.65 12.93 17.43
C TRP A 190 -3.83 13.55 18.57
N VAL A 191 -3.06 14.61 18.33
CA VAL A 191 -2.34 15.37 19.38
C VAL A 191 -3.29 15.74 20.52
N ALA A 192 -4.44 16.30 20.19
CA ALA A 192 -5.42 16.79 21.17
C ALA A 192 -6.21 15.66 21.88
N ASN A 193 -6.25 14.45 21.31
CA ASN A 193 -7.16 13.38 21.76
C ASN A 193 -6.49 12.02 21.96
N HIS A 194 -5.15 11.97 21.95
CA HIS A 194 -4.40 10.69 21.88
C HIS A 194 -4.74 9.69 23.00
N GLU A 195 -5.20 10.14 24.15
CA GLU A 195 -5.60 9.25 25.25
C GLU A 195 -6.84 8.43 24.90
N LYS A 196 -7.80 9.01 24.17
CA LYS A 196 -9.12 8.43 23.87
C LYS A 196 -9.18 7.75 22.51
N VAL A 197 -8.36 8.21 21.55
CA VAL A 197 -8.41 7.75 20.16
C VAL A 197 -7.16 6.96 19.77
N HIS A 198 -7.30 6.07 18.80
CA HIS A 198 -6.20 5.35 18.18
C HIS A 198 -6.10 5.79 16.70
N LEU A 199 -4.93 6.30 16.31
CA LEU A 199 -4.66 6.62 14.92
C LEU A 199 -4.23 5.35 14.17
N GLY A 200 -4.94 5.02 13.11
CA GLY A 200 -4.56 3.99 12.15
C GLY A 200 -4.09 4.62 10.85
N VAL A 201 -2.92 4.21 10.38
CA VAL A 201 -2.34 4.65 9.10
C VAL A 201 -2.41 3.51 8.09
N GLY A 202 -3.01 3.77 6.95
CA GLY A 202 -3.30 2.75 5.93
C GLY A 202 -2.20 2.58 4.87
N SER A 203 -1.01 3.14 5.08
CA SER A 203 0.12 3.01 4.17
C SER A 203 1.44 2.87 4.93
N THR A 204 2.50 2.44 4.22
CA THR A 204 3.86 2.36 4.77
C THR A 204 4.59 3.71 4.67
N VAL A 205 3.86 4.78 4.93
CA VAL A 205 4.35 6.16 5.09
C VAL A 205 4.18 6.61 6.54
N SER A 206 4.64 7.81 6.89
CA SER A 206 4.57 8.35 8.25
C SER A 206 5.67 7.82 9.17
N ALA A 207 5.59 8.16 10.47
CA ALA A 207 6.59 7.76 11.47
C ALA A 207 6.83 6.24 11.48
N ASN A 208 8.05 5.84 11.79
CA ASN A 208 8.55 4.46 11.73
C ASN A 208 7.53 3.40 12.23
N ILE A 209 6.89 3.63 13.37
CA ILE A 209 5.94 2.64 13.95
C ILE A 209 4.76 2.35 13.01
N PHE A 210 4.22 3.35 12.32
CA PHE A 210 3.11 3.15 11.39
C PHE A 210 3.56 2.38 10.14
N VAL A 211 4.77 2.67 9.66
CA VAL A 211 5.40 1.90 8.57
C VAL A 211 5.52 0.43 8.96
N LYS A 212 5.98 0.15 10.19
CA LYS A 212 6.09 -1.22 10.72
C LYS A 212 4.75 -1.92 10.84
N ILE A 213 3.75 -1.29 11.45
CA ILE A 213 2.42 -1.87 11.62
C ILE A 213 1.80 -2.20 10.25
N CYS A 214 1.82 -1.25 9.33
CA CYS A 214 1.23 -1.44 8.00
C CYS A 214 1.98 -2.52 7.21
N GLY A 215 3.32 -2.47 7.17
CA GLY A 215 4.14 -3.45 6.46
C GLY A 215 3.97 -4.87 7.03
N TRP A 216 3.96 -5.02 8.35
CA TRP A 216 3.72 -6.30 9.00
C TRP A 216 2.34 -6.89 8.66
N SER A 217 1.33 -6.02 8.59
CA SER A 217 -0.05 -6.43 8.26
C SER A 217 -0.18 -6.89 6.82
N THR A 218 0.32 -6.10 5.88
CA THR A 218 0.21 -6.38 4.43
C THR A 218 1.09 -7.56 3.97
N ALA A 219 2.10 -7.94 4.75
CA ALA A 219 2.95 -9.11 4.48
C ALA A 219 2.17 -10.44 4.35
N GLN A 220 0.88 -10.47 4.74
CA GLN A 220 -0.01 -11.60 4.47
C GLN A 220 -0.05 -11.95 2.98
N ILE A 221 -0.02 -10.97 2.10
CA ILE A 221 -0.06 -11.18 0.65
C ILE A 221 1.10 -12.05 0.17
N SER A 222 2.33 -11.75 0.62
CA SER A 222 3.51 -12.51 0.22
C SER A 222 3.58 -13.89 0.89
N ARG A 223 3.07 -14.03 2.13
CA ARG A 223 2.97 -15.35 2.78
C ARG A 223 2.09 -16.30 1.98
N GLU A 224 0.92 -15.82 1.53
CA GLU A 224 0.04 -16.58 0.64
C GLU A 224 0.69 -16.85 -0.70
N LEU A 225 1.23 -15.83 -1.35
CA LEU A 225 1.83 -15.94 -2.68
C LEU A 225 2.98 -16.95 -2.70
N LYS A 226 3.85 -16.92 -1.69
CA LYS A 226 4.98 -17.85 -1.60
C LYS A 226 4.52 -19.30 -1.54
N LYS A 227 3.48 -19.60 -0.75
CA LYS A 227 2.88 -20.92 -0.68
C LYS A 227 2.24 -21.31 -2.02
N GLN A 228 1.43 -20.41 -2.59
CA GLN A 228 0.77 -20.65 -3.87
C GLN A 228 1.74 -20.89 -5.03
N MET A 229 2.89 -20.19 -5.04
CA MET A 229 3.94 -20.46 -6.04
C MET A 229 4.56 -21.84 -5.87
N ILE A 230 4.75 -22.29 -4.63
CA ILE A 230 5.25 -23.66 -4.38
C ILE A 230 4.22 -24.70 -4.80
N ASP A 231 2.94 -24.47 -4.50
CA ASP A 231 1.84 -25.36 -4.89
C ASP A 231 1.71 -25.42 -6.43
N GLU A 232 1.84 -24.30 -7.14
CA GLU A 232 1.71 -24.21 -8.61
C GLU A 232 2.92 -24.78 -9.38
N PHE A 233 4.14 -24.52 -8.89
CA PHE A 233 5.38 -24.82 -9.62
C PHE A 233 6.25 -25.91 -8.96
N GLY A 234 5.83 -26.49 -7.84
CA GLY A 234 6.64 -27.39 -7.01
C GLY A 234 7.75 -26.69 -6.22
N LYS A 235 8.16 -25.51 -6.65
CA LYS A 235 9.19 -24.66 -6.01
C LYS A 235 9.08 -23.22 -6.53
N ILE A 236 9.80 -22.29 -5.90
CA ILE A 236 9.93 -20.92 -6.46
C ILE A 236 10.72 -20.99 -7.77
N PRO A 237 10.16 -20.50 -8.89
CA PRO A 237 10.82 -20.54 -10.20
C PRO A 237 12.19 -19.84 -10.19
N LYS A 238 13.06 -20.20 -11.15
CA LYS A 238 14.41 -19.63 -11.25
C LYS A 238 14.43 -18.15 -11.68
N LYS A 239 13.39 -17.68 -12.37
CA LYS A 239 13.26 -16.32 -12.88
C LYS A 239 11.86 -15.79 -12.57
N VAL A 240 11.75 -15.01 -11.51
CA VAL A 240 10.50 -14.38 -11.07
C VAL A 240 10.65 -12.87 -11.05
N LYS A 241 9.68 -12.17 -11.61
CA LYS A 241 9.59 -10.71 -11.55
C LYS A 241 8.28 -10.32 -10.85
N LEU A 242 8.38 -9.75 -9.66
CA LEU A 242 7.24 -9.27 -8.88
C LEU A 242 7.02 -7.79 -9.21
N LEU A 243 5.93 -7.49 -9.92
CA LEU A 243 5.51 -6.15 -10.29
C LEU A 243 4.39 -5.66 -9.39
N ASN A 244 4.51 -4.44 -8.90
CA ASN A 244 3.45 -3.82 -8.11
C ASN A 244 3.40 -2.31 -8.38
N CYS A 245 2.20 -1.75 -8.42
CA CYS A 245 2.05 -0.30 -8.44
C CYS A 245 2.45 0.30 -7.09
N VAL A 246 3.07 1.47 -7.12
CA VAL A 246 3.63 2.13 -5.95
C VAL A 246 3.11 3.58 -5.88
N GLY A 247 2.24 3.82 -4.89
CA GLY A 247 1.99 5.14 -4.34
C GLY A 247 2.72 5.22 -3.00
N GLY A 248 2.03 5.14 -1.86
CA GLY A 248 2.70 5.00 -0.57
C GLY A 248 3.47 3.68 -0.34
N GLY A 249 3.31 2.66 -1.19
CA GLY A 249 4.13 1.46 -1.24
C GLY A 249 3.68 0.26 -0.40
N SER A 250 2.58 0.35 0.34
CA SER A 250 2.14 -0.74 1.22
C SER A 250 1.79 -2.04 0.50
N SER A 251 1.17 -1.95 -0.69
CA SER A 251 0.86 -3.11 -1.53
C SER A 251 2.12 -3.82 -2.02
N ALA A 252 3.08 -3.04 -2.53
CA ALA A 252 4.34 -3.55 -3.05
C ALA A 252 5.15 -4.23 -1.95
N TYR A 253 5.32 -3.58 -0.80
CA TYR A 253 5.97 -4.20 0.35
C TYR A 253 5.26 -5.50 0.75
N GLY A 254 3.93 -5.47 0.85
CA GLY A 254 3.13 -6.64 1.23
C GLY A 254 3.36 -7.84 0.32
N MET A 255 3.49 -7.61 -0.99
CA MET A 255 3.74 -8.68 -1.97
C MET A 255 5.20 -9.16 -1.98
N TRP A 256 6.17 -8.32 -1.61
CA TRP A 256 7.59 -8.61 -1.73
C TRP A 256 8.22 -9.15 -0.44
N SER A 257 7.63 -8.91 0.74
CA SER A 257 8.28 -9.09 2.05
C SER A 257 8.85 -10.48 2.29
N GLU A 258 8.16 -11.57 1.90
CA GLU A 258 8.65 -12.96 2.07
C GLU A 258 9.69 -13.38 1.01
N PHE A 259 9.97 -12.51 0.04
CA PHE A 259 10.94 -12.74 -1.03
C PHE A 259 12.19 -11.86 -0.91
N MET A 260 12.31 -11.04 0.14
CA MET A 260 13.43 -10.11 0.31
C MET A 260 14.79 -10.81 0.35
N ASP A 261 14.82 -12.04 0.87
CA ASP A 261 16.03 -12.83 1.07
C ASP A 261 16.46 -13.65 -0.16
N PHE A 262 15.63 -13.69 -1.19
CA PHE A 262 15.98 -14.38 -2.43
C PHE A 262 17.03 -13.60 -3.22
N ASP A 263 17.93 -14.32 -3.91
CA ASP A 263 18.84 -13.70 -4.87
C ASP A 263 18.03 -12.87 -5.88
N LYS A 264 18.45 -11.62 -6.12
CA LYS A 264 17.76 -10.71 -7.05
C LYS A 264 17.71 -11.22 -8.49
N ARG A 265 18.60 -12.15 -8.86
CA ARG A 265 18.58 -12.83 -10.17
C ARG A 265 17.47 -13.87 -10.24
N GLN A 266 17.09 -14.45 -9.11
CA GLN A 266 15.96 -15.39 -9.02
C GLN A 266 14.64 -14.65 -8.84
N VAL A 267 14.51 -13.75 -7.85
CA VAL A 267 13.31 -12.98 -7.58
C VAL A 267 13.64 -11.49 -7.59
N SER A 268 13.27 -10.84 -8.67
CA SER A 268 13.44 -9.39 -8.85
C SER A 268 12.17 -8.64 -8.51
N PHE A 269 12.32 -7.40 -8.01
CA PHE A 269 11.22 -6.50 -7.68
C PHE A 269 11.25 -5.28 -8.59
N GLU A 270 10.08 -4.93 -9.11
CA GLU A 270 9.92 -3.70 -9.87
C GLU A 270 8.66 -2.96 -9.44
N GLY A 271 8.84 -1.78 -8.86
CA GLY A 271 7.78 -0.87 -8.46
C GLY A 271 7.42 0.05 -9.62
N VAL A 272 6.12 0.21 -9.86
CA VAL A 272 5.61 1.03 -10.96
C VAL A 272 4.85 2.21 -10.37
N GLU A 273 5.40 3.39 -10.52
CA GLU A 273 4.83 4.64 -10.03
C GLU A 273 3.95 5.32 -11.09
N ALA A 274 3.09 6.23 -10.67
CA ALA A 274 2.26 7.01 -11.59
C ALA A 274 3.06 8.15 -12.22
N GLY A 275 3.29 8.05 -13.53
CA GLY A 275 4.00 9.05 -14.32
C GLY A 275 3.16 10.28 -14.67
N GLY A 276 1.86 10.28 -14.33
CA GLY A 276 0.94 11.35 -14.64
C GLY A 276 0.52 11.39 -16.12
N PRO A 277 -0.16 12.47 -16.55
CA PRO A 277 -0.53 12.67 -17.94
C PRO A 277 0.70 12.77 -18.83
N GLN A 278 0.65 12.18 -20.04
CA GLN A 278 1.79 11.99 -20.96
C GLN A 278 2.58 13.28 -21.26
N ASN A 279 1.91 14.43 -21.31
CA ASN A 279 2.52 15.72 -21.63
C ASN A 279 2.63 16.66 -20.42
N SER A 280 2.44 16.17 -19.21
CA SER A 280 2.53 16.94 -17.98
C SER A 280 3.88 16.71 -17.29
N LYS A 281 4.36 17.77 -16.61
CA LYS A 281 5.49 17.64 -15.67
C LYS A 281 5.04 17.20 -14.28
N LYS A 282 3.72 17.13 -14.03
CA LYS A 282 3.15 16.67 -12.77
C LYS A 282 3.08 15.16 -12.78
N HIS A 283 3.67 14.53 -11.79
CA HIS A 283 3.73 13.09 -11.61
C HIS A 283 3.71 12.73 -10.12
N ALA A 284 3.34 11.52 -9.78
CA ALA A 284 3.42 10.95 -8.44
C ALA A 284 4.48 9.81 -8.39
N ALA A 285 5.69 10.11 -8.86
CA ALA A 285 6.74 9.14 -9.10
C ALA A 285 8.10 9.58 -8.50
N PRO A 286 8.20 9.70 -7.16
CA PRO A 286 9.40 10.23 -6.51
C PRO A 286 10.62 9.30 -6.68
N LEU A 287 10.44 7.98 -6.76
CA LEU A 287 11.55 7.05 -6.89
C LEU A 287 12.08 7.00 -8.32
N SER A 288 11.25 6.80 -9.31
CA SER A 288 11.70 6.67 -10.71
C SER A 288 12.28 7.97 -11.26
N ASN A 289 11.83 9.14 -10.75
CA ASN A 289 12.37 10.45 -11.12
C ASN A 289 13.52 10.93 -10.22
N ASN A 290 14.06 10.08 -9.35
CA ASN A 290 15.20 10.42 -8.48
C ASN A 290 14.97 11.69 -7.64
N SER A 291 13.75 11.85 -7.09
CA SER A 291 13.42 12.99 -6.23
C SER A 291 14.33 13.07 -5.01
N LYS A 292 14.47 14.26 -4.45
CA LYS A 292 15.31 14.48 -3.28
C LYS A 292 14.64 13.94 -2.01
N ILE A 293 15.44 13.73 -0.97
CA ILE A 293 14.94 13.39 0.36
C ILE A 293 14.30 14.62 0.99
N GLY A 294 13.12 14.44 1.54
CA GLY A 294 12.40 15.44 2.33
C GLY A 294 11.68 14.76 3.49
N VAL A 295 11.14 15.56 4.40
CA VAL A 295 10.30 15.06 5.50
C VAL A 295 8.84 15.31 5.17
N LEU A 296 8.05 14.24 5.12
CA LEU A 296 6.62 14.33 4.86
C LEU A 296 5.88 13.39 5.83
N HIS A 297 4.84 13.90 6.49
CA HIS A 297 3.98 13.16 7.42
C HIS A 297 4.75 12.34 8.48
N GLY A 298 5.86 12.89 8.97
CA GLY A 298 6.63 12.31 10.07
C GLY A 298 7.73 11.34 9.69
N ALA A 299 8.08 11.22 8.40
CA ALA A 299 9.20 10.37 7.96
C ALA A 299 10.09 11.06 6.90
N ALA A 300 11.39 10.80 6.95
CA ALA A 300 12.32 11.13 5.88
C ALA A 300 12.16 10.12 4.73
N GLN A 301 11.90 10.61 3.53
CA GLN A 301 11.59 9.80 2.35
C GLN A 301 11.89 10.57 1.07
N MET A 302 11.93 9.91 -0.07
CA MET A 302 11.95 10.63 -1.36
C MET A 302 10.59 11.26 -1.60
N VAL A 303 10.58 12.56 -1.98
CA VAL A 303 9.38 13.37 -2.10
C VAL A 303 9.44 14.20 -3.38
N CYS A 304 8.33 14.24 -4.13
CA CYS A 304 8.17 15.18 -5.23
C CYS A 304 8.17 16.60 -4.63
N GLN A 305 9.19 17.39 -4.96
CA GLN A 305 9.39 18.73 -4.42
C GLN A 305 9.99 19.65 -5.47
N ASP A 306 9.71 20.92 -5.34
CA ASP A 306 10.27 21.98 -6.20
C ASP A 306 11.72 22.31 -5.82
N LYS A 307 12.28 23.31 -6.51
CA LYS A 307 13.67 23.76 -6.28
C LYS A 307 13.90 24.35 -4.87
N PHE A 308 12.85 24.77 -4.19
CA PHE A 308 12.89 25.33 -2.85
C PHE A 308 12.59 24.27 -1.75
N GLY A 309 12.35 23.02 -2.13
CA GLY A 309 12.04 21.95 -1.20
C GLY A 309 10.57 21.90 -0.77
N GLN A 310 9.69 22.69 -1.41
CA GLN A 310 8.25 22.62 -1.16
C GLN A 310 7.66 21.41 -1.88
N ILE A 311 6.67 20.78 -1.26
CA ILE A 311 5.97 19.64 -1.83
C ILE A 311 5.30 20.07 -3.14
N SER A 312 5.65 19.41 -4.23
CA SER A 312 5.05 19.66 -5.53
C SER A 312 3.62 19.06 -5.59
N GLU A 313 2.76 19.73 -6.34
CA GLU A 313 1.48 19.11 -6.72
C GLU A 313 1.74 17.90 -7.60
N THR A 314 1.02 16.83 -7.32
CA THR A 314 1.04 15.61 -8.11
C THR A 314 -0.24 15.50 -8.93
N GLU A 315 -0.20 14.68 -9.97
CA GLU A 315 -1.34 14.41 -10.84
C GLU A 315 -1.30 12.97 -11.35
N SER A 316 -2.38 12.24 -11.16
CA SER A 316 -2.58 10.92 -11.76
C SER A 316 -4.08 10.61 -11.87
N ILE A 317 -4.46 9.92 -12.95
CA ILE A 317 -5.79 9.31 -13.08
C ILE A 317 -6.05 8.27 -11.98
N SER A 318 -5.00 7.72 -11.41
CA SER A 318 -5.04 6.73 -10.32
C SER A 318 -4.98 7.43 -8.97
N ALA A 319 -6.14 7.83 -8.44
CA ALA A 319 -6.24 8.55 -7.18
C ALA A 319 -5.53 7.86 -6.00
N GLY A 320 -5.43 6.52 -6.01
CA GLY A 320 -4.71 5.75 -4.98
C GLY A 320 -3.19 5.79 -5.11
N LEU A 321 -2.65 6.28 -6.23
CA LEU A 321 -1.22 6.50 -6.45
C LEU A 321 -0.83 7.98 -6.41
N ASP A 322 -1.81 8.90 -6.43
CA ASP A 322 -1.61 10.35 -6.47
C ASP A 322 -1.16 10.87 -5.08
N TYR A 323 0.14 10.72 -4.81
CA TYR A 323 0.77 11.10 -3.54
C TYR A 323 2.23 11.47 -3.77
N PRO A 324 2.71 12.61 -3.22
CA PRO A 324 4.03 13.13 -3.54
C PRO A 324 5.20 12.41 -2.85
N GLY A 325 4.92 11.53 -1.89
CA GLY A 325 5.94 10.79 -1.13
C GLY A 325 5.83 9.28 -1.35
N VAL A 326 6.77 8.55 -0.76
CA VAL A 326 6.80 7.08 -0.84
C VAL A 326 7.40 6.47 0.43
N SER A 327 7.03 5.25 0.74
CA SER A 327 7.55 4.53 1.90
C SER A 327 9.08 4.64 2.07
N PRO A 328 9.57 4.93 3.27
CA PRO A 328 11.01 4.84 3.58
C PRO A 328 11.62 3.48 3.25
N LEU A 329 10.85 2.41 3.37
CA LEU A 329 11.28 1.05 3.00
C LEU A 329 11.59 0.96 1.50
N HIS A 330 10.77 1.58 0.65
CA HIS A 330 11.00 1.59 -0.81
C HIS A 330 12.18 2.48 -1.19
N CYS A 331 12.39 3.60 -0.48
CA CYS A 331 13.60 4.42 -0.65
C CYS A 331 14.86 3.61 -0.36
N PHE A 332 14.87 2.85 0.74
CA PHE A 332 15.96 1.97 1.13
C PHE A 332 16.16 0.81 0.13
N LEU A 333 15.09 0.18 -0.34
CA LEU A 333 15.17 -0.87 -1.36
C LEU A 333 15.75 -0.37 -2.67
N LYS A 334 15.43 0.86 -3.08
CA LYS A 334 16.03 1.50 -4.25
C LYS A 334 17.53 1.76 -4.04
N GLU A 335 17.90 2.38 -2.92
CA GLU A 335 19.28 2.74 -2.63
C GLU A 335 20.18 1.49 -2.57
N THR A 336 19.69 0.40 -2.01
CA THR A 336 20.44 -0.87 -1.92
C THR A 336 20.42 -1.67 -3.23
N GLY A 337 19.72 -1.21 -4.25
CA GLY A 337 19.55 -1.92 -5.53
C GLY A 337 18.81 -3.26 -5.39
N ARG A 338 18.01 -3.44 -4.31
CA ARG A 338 17.17 -4.63 -4.12
C ARG A 338 15.91 -4.57 -4.97
N ALA A 339 15.36 -3.39 -5.21
CA ALA A 339 14.21 -3.15 -6.08
C ALA A 339 14.52 -2.07 -7.11
N ASN A 340 13.96 -2.21 -8.31
CA ASN A 340 13.95 -1.20 -9.35
C ASN A 340 12.60 -0.46 -9.35
N TYR A 341 12.61 0.80 -9.79
CA TYR A 341 11.40 1.61 -9.89
C TYR A 341 11.35 2.30 -11.25
N VAL A 342 10.17 2.24 -11.85
CA VAL A 342 9.85 2.86 -13.14
C VAL A 342 8.50 3.57 -13.01
N SER A 343 8.19 4.47 -13.92
CA SER A 343 6.85 5.05 -14.03
C SER A 343 6.15 4.60 -15.29
N GLN A 344 4.82 4.63 -15.27
CA GLN A 344 3.96 4.49 -16.43
C GLN A 344 3.01 5.69 -16.45
N THR A 345 2.68 6.17 -17.65
CA THR A 345 1.75 7.28 -17.82
C THR A 345 0.31 6.87 -17.54
N ASP A 346 -0.56 7.85 -17.36
CA ASP A 346 -2.00 7.62 -17.24
C ASP A 346 -2.58 6.91 -18.48
N GLU A 347 -2.05 7.24 -19.67
CA GLU A 347 -2.44 6.60 -20.92
C GLU A 347 -2.01 5.13 -20.98
N ASP A 348 -0.76 4.82 -20.56
CA ASP A 348 -0.29 3.42 -20.46
C ASP A 348 -1.19 2.60 -19.54
N ALA A 349 -1.56 3.18 -18.39
CA ALA A 349 -2.43 2.52 -17.42
C ALA A 349 -3.84 2.28 -17.98
N LEU A 350 -4.41 3.25 -18.70
CA LEU A 350 -5.70 3.12 -19.37
C LEU A 350 -5.69 2.05 -20.46
N ASN A 351 -4.64 2.02 -21.28
CA ASN A 351 -4.48 1.03 -22.33
C ASN A 351 -4.35 -0.39 -21.75
N ALA A 352 -3.56 -0.54 -20.67
CA ALA A 352 -3.47 -1.81 -19.95
C ALA A 352 -4.80 -2.23 -19.33
N TYR A 353 -5.51 -1.30 -18.70
CA TYR A 353 -6.85 -1.53 -18.15
C TYR A 353 -7.82 -2.08 -19.20
N LYS A 354 -7.90 -1.42 -20.39
CA LYS A 354 -8.77 -1.84 -21.49
C LYS A 354 -8.36 -3.21 -22.04
N LEU A 355 -7.05 -3.44 -22.25
CA LEU A 355 -6.55 -4.70 -22.80
C LEU A 355 -6.85 -5.89 -21.87
N ILE A 356 -6.61 -5.75 -20.56
CA ILE A 356 -6.86 -6.82 -19.59
C ILE A 356 -8.34 -7.16 -19.55
N ARG A 357 -9.21 -6.19 -19.47
CA ARG A 357 -10.67 -6.41 -19.48
C ARG A 357 -11.17 -7.07 -20.75
N LYS A 358 -10.50 -6.82 -21.89
CA LYS A 358 -10.81 -7.47 -23.17
C LYS A 358 -10.36 -8.93 -23.21
N LEU A 359 -9.20 -9.23 -22.64
CA LEU A 359 -8.59 -10.55 -22.75
C LEU A 359 -8.89 -11.48 -21.58
N GLU A 360 -9.02 -10.94 -20.37
CA GLU A 360 -9.12 -11.71 -19.14
C GLU A 360 -10.44 -11.46 -18.41
N ASN A 361 -11.26 -12.50 -18.27
CA ASN A 361 -12.56 -12.42 -17.57
C ASN A 361 -12.47 -12.73 -16.07
N LYS A 362 -11.34 -13.23 -15.60
CA LYS A 362 -11.12 -13.65 -14.20
C LYS A 362 -10.63 -12.52 -13.29
N ILE A 363 -10.18 -11.42 -13.84
CA ILE A 363 -9.69 -10.27 -13.09
C ILE A 363 -10.27 -8.97 -13.64
N ASN A 364 -10.46 -8.02 -12.72
CA ASN A 364 -10.91 -6.67 -13.07
C ASN A 364 -10.08 -5.66 -12.27
N PRO A 365 -8.84 -5.35 -12.70
CA PRO A 365 -7.98 -4.42 -12.01
C PRO A 365 -8.56 -3.00 -12.05
N SER A 366 -8.35 -2.20 -10.99
CA SER A 366 -8.55 -0.75 -11.05
C SER A 366 -7.38 -0.08 -11.78
N LEU A 367 -7.44 1.24 -11.91
CA LEU A 367 -6.40 2.01 -12.61
C LEU A 367 -5.02 1.89 -11.91
N GLU A 368 -4.99 1.82 -10.59
CA GLU A 368 -3.75 1.69 -9.83
C GLU A 368 -2.94 0.44 -10.25
N PRO A 369 -3.45 -0.80 -10.11
CA PRO A 369 -2.69 -1.98 -10.56
C PRO A 369 -2.52 -2.02 -12.09
N SER A 370 -3.30 -1.27 -12.85
CA SER A 370 -3.12 -1.16 -14.29
C SER A 370 -1.77 -0.53 -14.68
N HIS A 371 -1.16 0.31 -13.85
CA HIS A 371 0.22 0.76 -14.03
C HIS A 371 1.20 -0.43 -14.00
N ALA A 372 1.06 -1.34 -13.03
CA ALA A 372 1.90 -2.53 -12.96
C ALA A 372 1.67 -3.47 -14.17
N PHE A 373 0.43 -3.59 -14.62
CA PHE A 373 0.11 -4.36 -15.83
C PHE A 373 0.63 -3.70 -17.10
N ALA A 374 0.59 -2.37 -17.22
CA ALA A 374 1.19 -1.65 -18.34
C ALA A 374 2.68 -2.00 -18.46
N ARG A 375 3.37 -2.02 -17.33
CA ARG A 375 4.76 -2.46 -17.30
C ARG A 375 4.93 -3.94 -17.68
N ALA A 376 4.08 -4.83 -17.15
CA ALA A 376 4.10 -6.25 -17.50
C ALA A 376 3.95 -6.44 -19.04
N ILE A 377 2.97 -5.76 -19.63
CA ILE A 377 2.70 -5.77 -21.08
C ILE A 377 3.93 -5.32 -21.88
N SER A 378 4.59 -4.26 -21.45
CA SER A 378 5.75 -3.69 -22.16
C SER A 378 7.00 -4.57 -22.13
N ILE A 379 7.17 -5.40 -21.07
CA ILE A 379 8.38 -6.20 -20.89
C ILE A 379 8.21 -7.69 -21.20
N ALA A 380 7.00 -8.26 -21.09
CA ALA A 380 6.78 -9.69 -21.28
C ALA A 380 7.28 -10.21 -22.64
N PRO A 381 7.04 -9.52 -23.78
CA PRO A 381 7.54 -9.98 -25.07
C PRO A 381 9.07 -10.08 -25.19
N LYS A 382 9.78 -9.32 -24.35
CA LYS A 382 11.25 -9.21 -24.36
C LYS A 382 11.93 -10.21 -23.43
N LEU A 383 11.15 -10.95 -22.65
CA LEU A 383 11.65 -11.91 -21.66
C LEU A 383 11.44 -13.35 -22.13
N SER A 384 12.27 -14.25 -21.64
CA SER A 384 12.19 -15.66 -21.99
C SER A 384 10.92 -16.31 -21.41
N LYS A 385 10.40 -17.35 -22.09
CA LYS A 385 9.18 -18.09 -21.69
C LYS A 385 9.28 -18.79 -20.33
N ASP A 386 10.48 -18.98 -19.80
CA ASP A 386 10.73 -19.53 -18.46
C ASP A 386 10.67 -18.45 -17.34
N THR A 387 10.50 -17.19 -17.72
CA THR A 387 10.30 -16.08 -16.76
C THR A 387 8.85 -16.01 -16.35
N VAL A 388 8.61 -15.88 -15.04
CA VAL A 388 7.29 -15.68 -14.45
C VAL A 388 7.16 -14.23 -13.97
N ILE A 389 6.27 -13.47 -14.59
CA ILE A 389 5.88 -12.14 -14.13
C ILE A 389 4.64 -12.30 -13.27
N ILE A 390 4.66 -11.73 -12.07
CA ILE A 390 3.51 -11.71 -11.16
C ILE A 390 3.16 -10.27 -10.86
N ALA A 391 1.97 -9.83 -11.27
CA ALA A 391 1.45 -8.50 -10.96
C ALA A 391 0.34 -8.58 -9.91
N VAL A 392 0.28 -7.58 -9.03
CA VAL A 392 -0.85 -7.47 -8.10
C VAL A 392 -2.09 -7.00 -8.86
N SER A 393 -3.25 -7.56 -8.51
CA SER A 393 -4.55 -7.07 -8.98
C SER A 393 -5.44 -6.75 -7.79
N TYR A 394 -6.00 -5.54 -7.76
CA TYR A 394 -7.03 -5.15 -6.81
C TYR A 394 -8.01 -4.18 -7.48
N THR A 395 -9.19 -4.05 -6.90
CA THR A 395 -10.27 -3.24 -7.45
C THR A 395 -10.65 -2.17 -6.43
N HIS A 396 -10.38 -0.92 -6.74
CA HIS A 396 -11.04 0.18 -6.04
C HIS A 396 -12.41 0.37 -6.71
N LEU A 397 -13.49 0.15 -5.99
CA LEU A 397 -14.84 0.46 -6.48
C LEU A 397 -15.04 1.99 -6.42
N THR A 398 -14.48 2.76 -7.34
CA THR A 398 -14.46 4.20 -7.21
C THR A 398 -14.43 5.04 -8.47
N LEU A 399 -14.92 4.60 -9.55
CA LEU A 399 -15.47 5.55 -10.53
C LEU A 399 -16.61 4.82 -11.23
N PRO A 400 -17.76 5.46 -11.41
CA PRO A 400 -18.67 5.01 -12.44
C PRO A 400 -17.85 5.03 -13.74
N THR A 401 -17.68 3.89 -14.35
CA THR A 401 -17.06 3.69 -15.67
C THR A 401 -17.74 4.52 -16.78
N THR A 402 -18.69 5.34 -16.44
CA THR A 402 -19.44 6.25 -17.32
C THR A 402 -18.70 7.56 -17.66
N VAL A 403 -17.52 7.82 -17.09
CA VAL A 403 -16.75 9.04 -17.41
C VAL A 403 -15.53 8.74 -18.29
N ILE A 404 -15.32 7.47 -18.68
CA ILE A 404 -14.21 7.06 -19.55
C ILE A 404 -14.79 6.32 -20.77
N VAL A 405 -15.66 6.99 -21.50
CA VAL A 405 -16.02 6.63 -22.88
C VAL A 405 -15.77 7.82 -23.77
#